data_8e3cef8dbc806ed0a2d93c4b4011a03c
#
_entry.id   8e3cef8dbc806ed0a2d93c4b4011a03c
#
_cell.length_a   1.000
_cell.length_b   1.000
_cell.length_c   1.000
_cell.angle_alpha   90.00
_cell.angle_beta   90.00
_cell.angle_gamma   90.00
#
_symmetry.space_group_name_H-M   'P 1'
#
loop_
_entity.id
_entity.type
_entity.pdbx_description
1 polymer ?
#
loop_
_entity_poly.entity_id
_entity_poly.type
_entity_poly.pdbx_seq_one_letter_code
_entity_poly.pdbx_strand_id
1 'polypeptide(L)'
;MNQMVLENSKISIKEAQKIVAVNYDIKGSVEKLDGEIDFNFKIQSTKGKNYLLKISRTNFESDYIDFQIKLLDHLNKNCEIEIAENKLTIDGNKSCIIKDNQGRDRSVRLLSWTEGRLWSSVNPINQSLRKGLGSNTAILTRSLINFKHSFSKREIEWDISNSLWVEHHIDKFDANQKIILTKFIIDFKRNLTIYNDLPKSIIHNDINDNNIIVSNDLLNPSVKSIIDFGDSIFTQTINDLAISCSYGIMNINDPLAACCEIISGYNL
;
A
#
# COMPACT_ATOMS: atom_id res chain seq x y z
N MET A 1 0.79 12.90 18.80
CA MET A 1 1.84 11.85 18.75
C MET A 1 1.40 10.67 19.61
N ASN A 2 0.51 9.83 19.11
CA ASN A 2 0.25 8.54 19.75
C ASN A 2 1.39 7.64 19.32
N GLN A 3 2.40 7.47 20.20
CA GLN A 3 3.36 6.37 20.02
C GLN A 3 2.55 5.08 19.93
N MET A 4 2.53 4.47 18.73
CA MET A 4 2.17 3.07 18.60
C MET A 4 3.10 2.31 19.55
N VAL A 5 2.60 1.96 20.71
CA VAL A 5 3.30 1.06 21.63
C VAL A 5 3.43 -0.24 20.83
N LEU A 6 4.62 -0.52 20.33
CA LEU A 6 4.93 -1.76 19.65
C LEU A 6 4.51 -2.90 20.57
N GLU A 7 3.40 -3.51 20.22
CA GLU A 7 2.84 -4.60 21.00
C GLU A 7 3.85 -5.76 21.03
N ASN A 8 4.33 -6.12 22.22
CA ASN A 8 5.28 -7.23 22.41
C ASN A 8 4.70 -8.61 22.10
N SER A 9 3.42 -8.70 21.76
CA SER A 9 2.79 -9.96 21.40
C SER A 9 3.04 -10.31 19.93
N LYS A 10 3.46 -11.53 19.71
CA LYS A 10 3.71 -12.07 18.37
C LYS A 10 2.66 -13.15 18.08
N ILE A 11 2.06 -13.10 16.91
CA ILE A 11 1.31 -14.25 16.38
C ILE A 11 2.33 -15.23 15.81
N SER A 12 2.29 -16.47 16.28
CA SER A 12 3.18 -17.53 15.79
C SER A 12 2.67 -18.13 14.46
N ILE A 13 3.57 -18.75 13.71
CA ILE A 13 3.21 -19.50 12.48
C ILE A 13 2.14 -20.57 12.78
N LYS A 14 2.24 -21.27 13.91
CA LYS A 14 1.26 -22.30 14.32
C LYS A 14 -0.11 -21.69 14.60
N GLU A 15 -0.18 -20.52 15.24
CA GLU A 15 -1.43 -19.78 15.42
C GLU A 15 -2.03 -19.36 14.08
N ALA A 16 -1.25 -18.73 13.22
CA ALA A 16 -1.71 -18.33 11.89
C ALA A 16 -2.23 -19.51 11.07
N GLN A 17 -1.55 -20.66 11.14
CA GLN A 17 -1.99 -21.91 10.50
C GLN A 17 -3.32 -22.43 11.05
N LYS A 18 -3.50 -22.38 12.37
CA LYS A 18 -4.77 -22.75 13.02
C LYS A 18 -5.89 -21.79 12.63
N ILE A 19 -5.62 -20.48 12.65
CA ILE A 19 -6.60 -19.43 12.30
C ILE A 19 -7.13 -19.64 10.89
N VAL A 20 -6.24 -19.84 9.90
CA VAL A 20 -6.66 -20.00 8.50
C VAL A 20 -7.42 -21.34 8.29
N ALA A 21 -7.01 -22.40 8.98
CA ALA A 21 -7.71 -23.68 8.89
C ALA A 21 -9.12 -23.62 9.49
N VAL A 22 -9.29 -22.97 10.64
CA VAL A 22 -10.57 -22.90 11.34
C VAL A 22 -11.55 -21.93 10.67
N ASN A 23 -11.07 -20.77 10.23
CA ASN A 23 -11.97 -19.71 9.74
C ASN A 23 -12.17 -19.73 8.22
N TYR A 24 -11.28 -20.38 7.45
CA TYR A 24 -11.32 -20.37 5.97
C TYR A 24 -11.28 -21.78 5.35
N ASP A 25 -11.23 -22.84 6.15
CA ASP A 25 -11.07 -24.23 5.69
C ASP A 25 -9.89 -24.43 4.74
N ILE A 26 -8.78 -23.71 4.98
CA ILE A 26 -7.57 -23.80 4.16
C ILE A 26 -6.46 -24.48 4.96
N LYS A 27 -5.90 -25.56 4.39
CA LYS A 27 -4.72 -26.27 4.90
C LYS A 27 -3.53 -25.95 4.01
N GLY A 28 -2.36 -25.74 4.63
CA GLY A 28 -1.14 -25.42 3.87
C GLY A 28 0.03 -25.03 4.75
N SER A 29 1.13 -24.63 4.13
CA SER A 29 2.26 -24.02 4.80
C SER A 29 2.01 -22.53 5.03
N VAL A 30 2.65 -22.00 6.06
CA VAL A 30 2.54 -20.59 6.48
C VAL A 30 3.92 -20.02 6.61
N GLU A 31 4.15 -18.90 5.95
CA GLU A 31 5.37 -18.09 6.01
C GLU A 31 5.03 -16.73 6.59
N LYS A 32 5.82 -16.27 7.57
CA LYS A 32 5.64 -14.93 8.14
C LYS A 32 6.22 -13.89 7.19
N LEU A 33 5.47 -12.83 6.95
CA LEU A 33 5.93 -11.66 6.21
C LEU A 33 6.14 -10.48 7.16
N ASP A 34 6.90 -9.49 6.70
CA ASP A 34 7.03 -8.22 7.40
C ASP A 34 5.72 -7.44 7.34
N GLY A 35 5.49 -6.60 8.35
CA GLY A 35 4.30 -5.75 8.44
C GLY A 35 4.37 -4.83 9.65
N GLU A 36 4.08 -3.55 9.42
CA GLU A 36 4.12 -2.51 10.46
C GLU A 36 2.82 -2.47 11.26
N ILE A 37 1.67 -2.49 10.57
CA ILE A 37 0.34 -2.34 11.17
C ILE A 37 -0.23 -3.70 11.54
N ASP A 38 -0.23 -4.65 10.61
CA ASP A 38 -0.79 -6.00 10.79
C ASP A 38 0.32 -7.06 10.93
N PHE A 39 -0.03 -8.21 11.49
CA PHE A 39 0.76 -9.43 11.33
C PHE A 39 0.39 -10.07 10.00
N ASN A 40 1.32 -10.12 9.08
CA ASN A 40 1.13 -10.63 7.73
C ASN A 40 1.73 -12.04 7.58
N PHE A 41 0.98 -12.94 6.92
CA PHE A 41 1.45 -14.28 6.62
C PHE A 41 1.06 -14.68 5.21
N LYS A 42 2.01 -15.25 4.46
CA LYS A 42 1.73 -15.94 3.21
C LYS A 42 1.26 -17.35 3.52
N ILE A 43 0.14 -17.72 2.96
CA ILE A 43 -0.44 -19.06 3.08
C ILE A 43 -0.30 -19.75 1.72
N GLN A 44 0.43 -20.84 1.67
CA GLN A 44 0.51 -21.70 0.48
C GLN A 44 -0.39 -22.91 0.73
N SER A 45 -1.57 -22.92 0.10
CA SER A 45 -2.55 -23.99 0.32
C SER A 45 -2.10 -25.29 -0.33
N THR A 46 -2.54 -26.42 0.22
CA THR A 46 -2.33 -27.75 -0.38
C THR A 46 -2.96 -27.91 -1.76
N LYS A 47 -3.87 -26.98 -2.15
CA LYS A 47 -4.50 -26.92 -3.49
C LYS A 47 -3.71 -26.03 -4.47
N GLY A 48 -2.50 -25.60 -4.12
CA GLY A 48 -1.60 -24.83 -4.97
C GLY A 48 -1.94 -23.34 -5.10
N LYS A 49 -2.91 -22.81 -4.32
CA LYS A 49 -3.23 -21.38 -4.28
C LYS A 49 -2.52 -20.70 -3.12
N ASN A 50 -2.06 -19.46 -3.36
CA ASN A 50 -1.47 -18.62 -2.33
C ASN A 50 -2.48 -17.57 -1.84
N TYR A 51 -2.32 -17.16 -0.58
CA TYR A 51 -3.15 -16.14 0.08
C TYR A 51 -2.30 -15.28 1.00
N LEU A 52 -2.79 -14.08 1.30
CA LEU A 52 -2.26 -13.19 2.33
C LEU A 52 -3.22 -13.18 3.53
N LEU A 53 -2.79 -13.72 4.66
CA LEU A 53 -3.51 -13.61 5.92
C LEU A 53 -3.02 -12.36 6.66
N LYS A 54 -3.94 -11.45 6.97
CA LYS A 54 -3.70 -10.25 7.78
C LYS A 54 -4.41 -10.39 9.12
N ILE A 55 -3.66 -10.24 10.21
CA ILE A 55 -4.17 -10.30 11.59
C ILE A 55 -3.84 -8.97 12.26
N SER A 56 -4.85 -8.24 12.71
CA SER A 56 -4.69 -6.91 13.30
C SER A 56 -3.90 -6.93 14.63
N ARG A 57 -3.35 -5.78 15.00
CA ARG A 57 -2.93 -5.52 16.39
C ARG A 57 -4.16 -5.49 17.31
N THR A 58 -3.96 -5.47 18.65
CA THR A 58 -5.06 -5.55 19.62
C THR A 58 -6.01 -4.36 19.59
N ASN A 59 -5.51 -3.18 19.38
CA ASN A 59 -6.31 -1.94 19.40
C ASN A 59 -6.69 -1.52 17.98
N PHE A 60 -7.14 -2.45 17.14
CA PHE A 60 -7.56 -2.13 15.78
C PHE A 60 -8.89 -1.34 15.79
N GLU A 61 -9.01 -0.42 14.84
CA GLU A 61 -10.25 0.31 14.62
C GLU A 61 -11.13 -0.47 13.62
N SER A 62 -12.38 -0.77 14.02
CA SER A 62 -13.33 -1.47 13.15
C SER A 62 -13.57 -0.73 11.83
N ASP A 63 -13.64 0.61 11.88
CA ASP A 63 -13.85 1.44 10.71
C ASP A 63 -12.67 1.39 9.71
N TYR A 64 -11.44 1.19 10.22
CA TYR A 64 -10.28 0.94 9.38
C TYR A 64 -10.38 -0.38 8.60
N ILE A 65 -10.82 -1.43 9.29
CA ILE A 65 -11.02 -2.74 8.66
C ILE A 65 -12.15 -2.66 7.62
N ASP A 66 -13.27 -2.05 7.96
CA ASP A 66 -14.42 -1.84 7.04
C ASP A 66 -13.99 -1.02 5.81
N PHE A 67 -13.23 0.06 6.02
CA PHE A 67 -12.68 0.87 4.95
C PHE A 67 -11.86 0.05 3.96
N GLN A 68 -10.91 -0.75 4.43
CA GLN A 68 -10.06 -1.57 3.57
C GLN A 68 -10.85 -2.63 2.80
N ILE A 69 -11.83 -3.27 3.46
CA ILE A 69 -12.71 -4.26 2.82
C ILE A 69 -13.50 -3.60 1.68
N LYS A 70 -14.16 -2.47 1.96
CA LYS A 70 -14.99 -1.76 0.97
C LYS A 70 -14.17 -1.18 -0.17
N LEU A 71 -12.96 -0.70 0.12
CA LEU A 71 -12.04 -0.17 -0.90
C LEU A 71 -11.61 -1.27 -1.87
N LEU A 72 -11.16 -2.42 -1.37
CA LEU A 72 -10.81 -3.55 -2.23
C LEU A 72 -12.00 -4.07 -3.04
N ASP A 73 -13.19 -4.14 -2.43
CA ASP A 73 -14.41 -4.54 -3.14
C ASP A 73 -14.79 -3.56 -4.25
N HIS A 74 -14.61 -2.26 -4.01
CA HIS A 74 -14.83 -1.23 -5.00
C HIS A 74 -13.86 -1.36 -6.17
N LEU A 75 -12.57 -1.53 -5.86
CA LEU A 75 -11.53 -1.69 -6.87
C LEU A 75 -11.71 -2.97 -7.68
N ASN A 76 -12.03 -4.09 -7.07
CA ASN A 76 -12.29 -5.35 -7.79
C ASN A 76 -13.48 -5.26 -8.77
N LYS A 77 -14.38 -4.29 -8.60
CA LYS A 77 -15.52 -4.05 -9.51
C LYS A 77 -15.22 -3.02 -10.59
N ASN A 78 -14.32 -2.08 -10.34
CA ASN A 78 -14.18 -0.86 -11.13
C ASN A 78 -12.76 -0.64 -11.67
N CYS A 79 -11.78 -1.46 -11.28
CA CYS A 79 -10.38 -1.29 -11.67
C CYS A 79 -9.95 -2.37 -12.67
N GLU A 80 -9.24 -1.97 -13.71
CA GLU A 80 -8.78 -2.87 -14.77
C GLU A 80 -7.49 -3.62 -14.42
N ILE A 81 -6.73 -3.14 -13.42
CA ILE A 81 -5.54 -3.85 -12.94
C ILE A 81 -5.92 -4.93 -11.92
N GLU A 82 -5.08 -5.94 -11.77
CA GLU A 82 -5.30 -7.00 -10.78
C GLU A 82 -5.28 -6.40 -9.36
N ILE A 83 -6.32 -6.65 -8.58
CA ILE A 83 -6.46 -6.22 -7.19
C ILE A 83 -6.69 -7.45 -6.31
N ALA A 84 -6.05 -7.48 -5.15
CA ALA A 84 -6.29 -8.54 -4.18
C ALA A 84 -7.76 -8.59 -3.74
N GLU A 85 -8.34 -9.79 -3.72
CA GLU A 85 -9.74 -10.01 -3.34
C GLU A 85 -9.86 -10.40 -1.88
N ASN A 86 -10.87 -9.87 -1.18
CA ASN A 86 -11.27 -10.38 0.13
C ASN A 86 -11.86 -11.80 -0.01
N LYS A 87 -11.28 -12.78 0.68
CA LYS A 87 -11.81 -14.14 0.72
C LYS A 87 -12.78 -14.26 1.88
N LEU A 88 -13.89 -14.99 1.64
CA LEU A 88 -14.90 -15.19 2.66
C LEU A 88 -14.45 -16.25 3.67
N THR A 89 -14.79 -16.03 4.93
CA THR A 89 -14.74 -17.07 5.98
C THR A 89 -15.75 -18.18 5.68
N ILE A 90 -15.68 -19.28 6.41
CA ILE A 90 -16.67 -20.36 6.32
C ILE A 90 -18.10 -19.87 6.63
N ASP A 91 -18.24 -18.79 7.42
CA ASP A 91 -19.52 -18.15 7.76
C ASP A 91 -19.96 -17.09 6.74
N GLY A 92 -19.24 -16.93 5.63
CA GLY A 92 -19.57 -16.00 4.56
C GLY A 92 -19.18 -14.54 4.82
N ASN A 93 -18.37 -14.23 5.84
CA ASN A 93 -17.92 -12.88 6.17
C ASN A 93 -16.54 -12.59 5.57
N LYS A 94 -16.22 -11.31 5.29
CA LYS A 94 -14.93 -10.87 4.76
C LYS A 94 -13.86 -10.66 5.83
N SER A 95 -14.28 -10.61 7.08
CA SER A 95 -13.41 -10.60 8.25
C SER A 95 -14.08 -11.34 9.40
N CYS A 96 -13.29 -11.77 10.37
CA CYS A 96 -13.78 -12.30 11.62
C CYS A 96 -12.95 -11.76 12.79
N ILE A 97 -13.54 -11.81 13.98
CA ILE A 97 -12.84 -11.52 15.23
C ILE A 97 -12.49 -12.84 15.88
N ILE A 98 -11.22 -12.96 16.26
CA ILE A 98 -10.73 -14.11 17.02
C ILE A 98 -10.12 -13.65 18.34
N LYS A 99 -9.98 -14.56 19.29
CA LYS A 99 -9.13 -14.34 20.46
C LYS A 99 -7.76 -14.99 20.24
N ASP A 100 -6.70 -14.19 20.48
CA ASP A 100 -5.34 -14.72 20.47
C ASP A 100 -5.06 -15.58 21.70
N ASN A 101 -3.87 -16.17 21.80
CA ASN A 101 -3.47 -17.03 22.93
C ASN A 101 -3.46 -16.30 24.29
N GLN A 102 -3.60 -14.98 24.32
CA GLN A 102 -3.70 -14.16 25.52
C GLN A 102 -5.15 -13.67 25.77
N GLY A 103 -6.13 -14.17 24.98
CA GLY A 103 -7.55 -13.84 25.12
C GLY A 103 -7.92 -12.48 24.54
N ARG A 104 -7.06 -11.81 23.78
CA ARG A 104 -7.30 -10.49 23.20
C ARG A 104 -7.94 -10.60 21.82
N ASP A 105 -8.81 -9.66 21.52
CA ASP A 105 -9.50 -9.61 20.23
C ASP A 105 -8.55 -9.17 19.10
N ARG A 106 -8.67 -9.87 17.97
CA ARG A 106 -7.94 -9.62 16.72
C ARG A 106 -8.90 -9.68 15.54
N SER A 107 -8.83 -8.70 14.65
CA SER A 107 -9.51 -8.84 13.36
C SER A 107 -8.64 -9.65 12.41
N VAL A 108 -9.27 -10.58 11.69
CA VAL A 108 -8.60 -11.45 10.71
C VAL A 108 -9.25 -11.27 9.36
N ARG A 109 -8.41 -11.12 8.34
CA ARG A 109 -8.81 -11.06 6.93
C ARG A 109 -7.89 -11.95 6.11
N LEU A 110 -8.45 -12.57 5.08
CA LEU A 110 -7.69 -13.34 4.10
C LEU A 110 -7.90 -12.72 2.72
N LEU A 111 -6.81 -12.42 2.04
CA LEU A 111 -6.81 -11.85 0.70
C LEU A 111 -6.24 -12.87 -0.30
N SER A 112 -6.64 -12.76 -1.58
CA SER A 112 -5.93 -13.47 -2.62
C SER A 112 -4.48 -12.96 -2.71
N TRP A 113 -3.58 -13.84 -3.10
CA TRP A 113 -2.18 -13.50 -3.36
C TRP A 113 -2.02 -13.05 -4.80
N THR A 114 -1.34 -11.93 -5.03
CA THR A 114 -0.94 -11.48 -6.35
C THR A 114 0.42 -12.06 -6.70
N GLU A 115 0.49 -12.87 -7.74
CA GLU A 115 1.73 -13.49 -8.19
C GLU A 115 2.57 -12.52 -9.02
N GLY A 116 3.85 -12.47 -8.73
CA GLY A 116 4.80 -11.59 -9.42
C GLY A 116 6.06 -11.34 -8.60
N ARG A 117 6.83 -10.35 -9.01
CA ARG A 117 8.04 -9.89 -8.35
C ARG A 117 7.83 -8.47 -7.84
N LEU A 118 8.35 -8.14 -6.68
CA LEU A 118 8.36 -6.75 -6.19
C LEU A 118 9.21 -5.88 -7.13
N TRP A 119 8.76 -4.66 -7.39
CA TRP A 119 9.51 -3.68 -8.17
C TRP A 119 10.94 -3.50 -7.64
N SER A 120 11.11 -3.45 -6.32
CA SER A 120 12.40 -3.37 -5.63
C SER A 120 13.38 -4.48 -6.01
N SER A 121 12.89 -5.64 -6.49
CA SER A 121 13.69 -6.79 -6.91
C SER A 121 13.93 -6.85 -8.42
N VAL A 122 13.38 -5.91 -9.21
CA VAL A 122 13.48 -5.92 -10.67
C VAL A 122 14.68 -5.08 -11.12
N ASN A 123 15.56 -5.69 -11.92
CA ASN A 123 16.71 -5.01 -12.52
C ASN A 123 17.02 -5.66 -13.89
N PRO A 124 17.13 -4.87 -14.97
CA PRO A 124 16.90 -3.44 -15.05
C PRO A 124 15.41 -3.06 -15.08
N ILE A 125 15.09 -1.86 -14.60
CA ILE A 125 13.79 -1.22 -14.80
C ILE A 125 13.85 -0.47 -16.12
N ASN A 126 13.15 -0.97 -17.13
CA ASN A 126 13.16 -0.40 -18.48
C ASN A 126 12.04 0.65 -18.68
N GLN A 127 12.06 1.34 -19.83
CA GLN A 127 11.08 2.35 -20.20
C GLN A 127 9.63 1.82 -20.19
N SER A 128 9.42 0.59 -20.68
CA SER A 128 8.08 -0.03 -20.72
C SER A 128 7.51 -0.20 -19.32
N LEU A 129 8.34 -0.63 -18.35
CA LEU A 129 7.93 -0.74 -16.95
C LEU A 129 7.59 0.62 -16.36
N ARG A 130 8.41 1.67 -16.61
CA ARG A 130 8.14 3.02 -16.09
C ARG A 130 6.85 3.60 -16.67
N LYS A 131 6.61 3.46 -17.97
CA LYS A 131 5.34 3.85 -18.59
C LYS A 131 4.17 3.02 -18.03
N GLY A 132 4.38 1.72 -17.84
CA GLY A 132 3.39 0.82 -17.23
C GLY A 132 3.05 1.22 -15.79
N LEU A 133 4.02 1.68 -15.00
CA LEU A 133 3.78 2.20 -13.66
C LEU A 133 2.86 3.44 -13.72
N GLY A 134 3.18 4.41 -14.57
CA GLY A 134 2.33 5.59 -14.77
C GLY A 134 0.91 5.23 -15.19
N SER A 135 0.76 4.34 -16.18
CA SER A 135 -0.55 3.88 -16.65
C SER A 135 -1.36 3.17 -15.57
N ASN A 136 -0.74 2.26 -14.80
CA ASN A 136 -1.43 1.58 -13.70
C ASN A 136 -1.82 2.54 -12.56
N THR A 137 -0.96 3.52 -12.26
CA THR A 137 -1.30 4.60 -11.31
C THR A 137 -2.51 5.41 -11.79
N ALA A 138 -2.58 5.76 -13.08
CA ALA A 138 -3.73 6.47 -13.65
C ALA A 138 -5.03 5.66 -13.60
N ILE A 139 -4.95 4.36 -13.93
CA ILE A 139 -6.10 3.45 -13.85
C ILE A 139 -6.61 3.37 -12.40
N LEU A 140 -5.70 3.19 -11.44
CA LEU A 140 -6.04 3.16 -10.02
C LEU A 140 -6.69 4.47 -9.57
N THR A 141 -6.08 5.61 -9.90
CA THR A 141 -6.62 6.94 -9.58
C THR A 141 -8.04 7.12 -10.11
N ARG A 142 -8.29 6.81 -11.38
CA ARG A 142 -9.63 6.90 -11.99
C ARG A 142 -10.64 6.00 -11.29
N SER A 143 -10.22 4.80 -10.92
CA SER A 143 -11.09 3.83 -10.24
C SER A 143 -11.50 4.29 -8.84
N LEU A 144 -10.70 5.13 -8.18
CA LEU A 144 -10.94 5.63 -6.83
C LEU A 144 -11.72 6.95 -6.76
N ILE A 145 -11.85 7.72 -7.85
CA ILE A 145 -12.47 9.07 -7.86
C ILE A 145 -13.85 9.07 -7.19
N ASN A 146 -14.68 8.06 -7.45
CA ASN A 146 -16.05 7.98 -6.94
C ASN A 146 -16.18 7.18 -5.64
N PHE A 147 -15.10 6.59 -5.13
CA PHE A 147 -15.12 5.88 -3.87
C PHE A 147 -15.17 6.86 -2.71
N LYS A 148 -16.03 6.59 -1.72
CA LYS A 148 -16.20 7.45 -0.53
C LYS A 148 -16.30 6.58 0.71
N HIS A 149 -15.58 6.96 1.75
CA HIS A 149 -15.68 6.36 3.07
C HIS A 149 -15.27 7.36 4.14
N SER A 150 -15.98 7.40 5.28
CA SER A 150 -15.71 8.36 6.37
C SER A 150 -14.28 8.26 6.90
N PHE A 151 -13.77 7.04 7.04
CA PHE A 151 -12.43 6.76 7.56
C PHE A 151 -11.29 7.25 6.67
N SER A 152 -11.54 7.57 5.40
CA SER A 152 -10.53 8.10 4.50
C SER A 152 -10.03 9.50 4.89
N LYS A 153 -10.74 10.20 5.78
CA LYS A 153 -10.39 11.57 6.23
C LYS A 153 -9.46 11.58 7.45
N ARG A 154 -8.87 10.42 7.81
CA ARG A 154 -7.87 10.35 8.87
C ARG A 154 -6.59 11.07 8.47
N GLU A 155 -5.80 11.45 9.45
CA GLU A 155 -4.46 12.01 9.24
C GLU A 155 -3.41 10.90 9.20
N ILE A 156 -2.52 10.99 8.23
CA ILE A 156 -1.33 10.13 8.10
C ILE A 156 -0.10 11.04 8.08
N GLU A 157 0.91 10.70 8.87
CA GLU A 157 2.11 11.52 9.06
C GLU A 157 2.90 11.72 7.75
N TRP A 158 2.94 10.71 6.90
CA TRP A 158 3.64 10.74 5.59
C TRP A 158 2.77 11.17 4.40
N ASP A 159 1.54 11.64 4.63
CA ASP A 159 0.79 12.33 3.57
C ASP A 159 1.58 13.57 3.12
N ILE A 160 1.82 13.70 1.81
CA ILE A 160 2.54 14.84 1.24
C ILE A 160 1.90 16.17 1.66
N SER A 161 0.58 16.23 1.80
CA SER A 161 -0.12 17.44 2.26
C SER A 161 0.32 17.91 3.65
N ASN A 162 0.80 16.99 4.47
CA ASN A 162 1.26 17.25 5.84
C ASN A 162 2.78 17.40 5.95
N SER A 163 3.53 17.34 4.85
CA SER A 163 5.00 17.20 4.84
C SER A 163 5.76 18.34 5.55
N LEU A 164 5.13 19.49 5.84
CA LEU A 164 5.79 20.61 6.51
C LEU A 164 6.25 20.32 7.95
N TRP A 165 5.80 19.23 8.57
CA TRP A 165 6.32 18.82 9.89
C TRP A 165 7.84 18.54 9.88
N VAL A 166 8.40 18.19 8.71
CA VAL A 166 9.83 17.94 8.52
C VAL A 166 10.67 19.16 8.91
N GLU A 167 10.13 20.38 8.76
CA GLU A 167 10.81 21.62 9.15
C GLU A 167 11.22 21.63 10.64
N HIS A 168 10.39 21.06 11.52
CA HIS A 168 10.67 20.97 12.96
C HIS A 168 11.78 19.96 13.28
N HIS A 169 12.20 19.17 12.33
CA HIS A 169 13.22 18.14 12.51
C HIS A 169 14.47 18.36 11.65
N ILE A 170 14.57 19.50 10.97
CA ILE A 170 15.66 19.78 10.03
C ILE A 170 17.04 19.72 10.71
N ASP A 171 17.11 19.99 12.01
CA ASP A 171 18.35 19.94 12.78
C ASP A 171 18.94 18.52 12.94
N LYS A 172 18.15 17.48 12.67
CA LYS A 172 18.60 16.08 12.71
C LYS A 172 19.41 15.66 11.49
N PHE A 173 19.45 16.48 10.43
CA PHE A 173 20.13 16.21 9.16
C PHE A 173 21.51 16.86 9.09
N ASP A 174 22.42 16.32 8.26
CA ASP A 174 23.72 16.95 8.00
C ASP A 174 23.59 18.26 7.21
N ALA A 175 24.69 19.01 7.08
CA ALA A 175 24.69 20.34 6.47
C ALA A 175 24.21 20.32 4.99
N ASN A 176 24.59 19.32 4.21
CA ASN A 176 24.20 19.20 2.81
C ASN A 176 22.72 18.84 2.65
N GLN A 177 22.26 17.87 3.47
CA GLN A 177 20.87 17.49 3.52
C GLN A 177 19.97 18.65 3.96
N LYS A 178 20.40 19.45 4.96
CA LYS A 178 19.68 20.67 5.40
C LYS A 178 19.49 21.66 4.26
N ILE A 179 20.50 21.91 3.45
CA ILE A 179 20.39 22.83 2.32
C ILE A 179 19.32 22.35 1.35
N ILE A 180 19.34 21.05 1.01
CA ILE A 180 18.38 20.45 0.07
C ILE A 180 16.98 20.51 0.64
N LEU A 181 16.78 20.04 1.87
CA LEU A 181 15.47 20.01 2.53
C LEU A 181 14.88 21.41 2.69
N THR A 182 15.70 22.39 3.14
CA THR A 182 15.26 23.80 3.28
C THR A 182 14.75 24.35 1.95
N LYS A 183 15.48 24.09 0.85
CA LYS A 183 15.04 24.51 -0.48
C LYS A 183 13.64 23.94 -0.82
N PHE A 184 13.46 22.63 -0.68
CA PHE A 184 12.17 21.98 -0.99
C PHE A 184 11.04 22.44 -0.07
N ILE A 185 11.30 22.64 1.22
CA ILE A 185 10.31 23.19 2.16
C ILE A 185 9.87 24.60 1.74
N ILE A 186 10.82 25.47 1.37
CA ILE A 186 10.51 26.82 0.91
C ILE A 186 9.70 26.79 -0.39
N ASP A 187 10.09 25.95 -1.34
CA ASP A 187 9.39 25.82 -2.62
C ASP A 187 7.98 25.23 -2.42
N PHE A 188 7.81 24.27 -1.54
CA PHE A 188 6.48 23.73 -1.20
C PHE A 188 5.59 24.80 -0.53
N LYS A 189 6.12 25.57 0.43
CA LYS A 189 5.39 26.68 1.08
C LYS A 189 4.93 27.74 0.08
N ARG A 190 5.79 28.10 -0.90
CA ARG A 190 5.43 29.06 -1.95
C ARG A 190 4.27 28.59 -2.83
N ASN A 191 4.17 27.29 -3.04
CA ASN A 191 3.15 26.67 -3.88
C ASN A 191 1.95 26.14 -3.09
N LEU A 192 1.92 26.30 -1.76
CA LEU A 192 0.94 25.65 -0.89
C LEU A 192 -0.51 26.04 -1.23
N THR A 193 -0.75 27.29 -1.62
CA THR A 193 -2.10 27.74 -2.03
C THR A 193 -2.55 26.98 -3.28
N ILE A 194 -1.70 26.94 -4.33
CA ILE A 194 -1.99 26.21 -5.57
C ILE A 194 -2.18 24.72 -5.28
N TYR A 195 -1.30 24.14 -4.45
CA TYR A 195 -1.38 22.72 -4.08
C TYR A 195 -2.69 22.40 -3.35
N ASN A 196 -3.14 23.25 -2.43
CA ASN A 196 -4.38 23.05 -1.69
C ASN A 196 -5.63 23.10 -2.56
N ASP A 197 -5.59 23.83 -3.68
CA ASP A 197 -6.68 23.96 -4.65
C ASP A 197 -6.72 22.79 -5.65
N LEU A 198 -5.73 21.89 -5.66
CA LEU A 198 -5.71 20.71 -6.52
C LEU A 198 -6.87 19.77 -6.20
N PRO A 199 -7.39 19.04 -7.21
CA PRO A 199 -8.43 18.03 -7.01
C PRO A 199 -8.02 17.00 -5.94
N LYS A 200 -8.99 16.58 -5.12
CA LYS A 200 -8.82 15.58 -4.07
C LYS A 200 -9.70 14.37 -4.33
N SER A 201 -9.16 13.20 -4.02
CA SER A 201 -9.86 11.92 -4.04
C SER A 201 -9.28 11.00 -2.97
N ILE A 202 -9.87 9.83 -2.80
CA ILE A 202 -9.17 8.77 -2.09
C ILE A 202 -8.08 8.26 -3.04
N ILE A 203 -6.87 8.15 -2.52
CA ILE A 203 -5.69 7.67 -3.23
C ILE A 203 -5.05 6.51 -2.48
N HIS A 204 -4.12 5.80 -3.09
CA HIS A 204 -3.35 4.73 -2.44
C HIS A 204 -2.42 5.27 -1.36
N ASN A 205 -1.76 6.39 -1.63
CA ASN A 205 -0.86 7.14 -0.74
C ASN A 205 0.47 6.45 -0.37
N ASP A 206 0.72 5.21 -0.86
CA ASP A 206 1.97 4.48 -0.61
C ASP A 206 2.37 3.58 -1.79
N ILE A 207 2.44 4.15 -3.01
CA ILE A 207 2.89 3.41 -4.22
C ILE A 207 4.43 3.35 -4.22
N ASN A 208 5.00 2.69 -3.21
CA ASN A 208 6.43 2.46 -3.10
C ASN A 208 6.87 1.19 -3.85
N ASP A 209 8.17 0.96 -3.95
CA ASP A 209 8.78 -0.15 -4.71
C ASP A 209 8.50 -1.56 -4.14
N ASN A 210 8.02 -1.68 -2.91
CA ASN A 210 7.56 -2.92 -2.30
C ASN A 210 6.05 -3.15 -2.46
N ASN A 211 5.31 -2.14 -2.92
CA ASN A 211 3.87 -2.21 -3.16
C ASN A 211 3.51 -2.34 -4.65
N ILE A 212 4.50 -2.40 -5.55
CA ILE A 212 4.31 -2.56 -6.99
C ILE A 212 4.71 -3.99 -7.39
N ILE A 213 3.79 -4.73 -8.00
CA ILE A 213 4.02 -6.09 -8.49
C ILE A 213 4.28 -6.06 -10.00
N VAL A 214 5.41 -6.62 -10.39
CA VAL A 214 5.82 -6.84 -11.77
C VAL A 214 5.61 -8.30 -12.14
N SER A 215 5.22 -8.59 -13.37
CA SER A 215 5.03 -9.95 -13.87
C SER A 215 6.29 -10.83 -13.74
N ASN A 216 6.09 -12.14 -13.71
CA ASN A 216 7.19 -13.11 -13.72
C ASN A 216 7.83 -13.30 -15.12
N ASP A 217 7.25 -12.70 -16.16
CA ASP A 217 7.84 -12.70 -17.49
C ASP A 217 9.12 -11.86 -17.47
N LEU A 218 10.27 -12.51 -17.70
CA LEU A 218 11.58 -11.86 -17.70
C LEU A 218 11.88 -11.18 -19.04
N LEU A 219 11.26 -11.62 -20.12
CA LEU A 219 11.50 -11.09 -21.47
C LEU A 219 10.64 -9.86 -21.73
N ASN A 220 9.38 -9.88 -21.27
CA ASN A 220 8.41 -8.80 -21.43
C ASN A 220 7.78 -8.45 -20.09
N PRO A 221 8.57 -7.90 -19.13
CA PRO A 221 8.04 -7.57 -17.83
C PRO A 221 7.03 -6.42 -17.91
N SER A 222 5.94 -6.53 -17.17
CA SER A 222 4.89 -5.51 -17.07
C SER A 222 4.48 -5.29 -15.64
N VAL A 223 4.04 -4.07 -15.31
CA VAL A 223 3.40 -3.78 -14.02
C VAL A 223 2.04 -4.47 -14.00
N LYS A 224 1.84 -5.34 -13.02
CA LYS A 224 0.67 -6.21 -12.92
C LYS A 224 -0.34 -5.71 -11.91
N SER A 225 0.14 -5.23 -10.78
CA SER A 225 -0.71 -4.85 -9.65
C SER A 225 -0.02 -3.82 -8.76
N ILE A 226 -0.84 -3.11 -8.00
CA ILE A 226 -0.44 -2.29 -6.86
C ILE A 226 -1.13 -2.91 -5.64
N ILE A 227 -0.39 -3.14 -4.57
CA ILE A 227 -0.85 -3.85 -3.37
C ILE A 227 -0.71 -2.97 -2.12
N ASP A 228 -1.31 -3.41 -1.03
CA ASP A 228 -1.28 -2.79 0.30
C ASP A 228 -1.92 -1.39 0.39
N PHE A 229 -3.23 -1.37 0.39
CA PHE A 229 -4.07 -0.18 0.51
C PHE A 229 -4.24 0.32 1.97
N GLY A 230 -3.35 -0.07 2.88
CA GLY A 230 -3.39 0.31 4.29
C GLY A 230 -3.37 1.80 4.53
N ASP A 231 -2.65 2.54 3.70
CA ASP A 231 -2.40 3.97 3.83
C ASP A 231 -3.29 4.84 2.94
N SER A 232 -4.30 4.24 2.31
CA SER A 232 -5.23 5.00 1.48
C SER A 232 -5.98 6.05 2.27
N ILE A 233 -6.00 7.30 1.77
CA ILE A 233 -6.63 8.47 2.40
C ILE A 233 -7.23 9.41 1.36
N PHE A 234 -8.05 10.36 1.84
CA PHE A 234 -8.59 11.44 1.02
C PHE A 234 -7.65 12.65 1.07
N THR A 235 -6.89 12.85 0.00
CA THR A 235 -5.91 13.94 -0.16
C THR A 235 -5.81 14.35 -1.64
N GLN A 236 -4.81 15.16 -2.00
CA GLN A 236 -4.60 15.60 -3.38
C GLN A 236 -4.33 14.40 -4.29
N THR A 237 -5.15 14.27 -5.33
CA THR A 237 -5.11 13.14 -6.27
C THR A 237 -3.75 12.94 -6.93
N ILE A 238 -3.02 14.03 -7.17
CA ILE A 238 -1.70 14.01 -7.80
C ILE A 238 -0.62 13.31 -6.96
N ASN A 239 -0.85 13.15 -5.66
CA ASN A 239 0.17 12.59 -4.75
C ASN A 239 0.53 11.14 -5.11
N ASP A 240 -0.40 10.32 -5.61
CA ASP A 240 -0.09 8.96 -6.07
C ASP A 240 0.91 8.96 -7.23
N LEU A 241 0.76 9.89 -8.18
CA LEU A 241 1.74 10.05 -9.27
C LEU A 241 3.10 10.52 -8.73
N ALA A 242 3.12 11.49 -7.80
CA ALA A 242 4.34 11.98 -7.20
C ALA A 242 5.11 10.88 -6.44
N ILE A 243 4.39 10.06 -5.67
CA ILE A 243 4.96 8.91 -4.95
C ILE A 243 5.49 7.87 -5.95
N SER A 244 4.71 7.51 -6.96
CA SER A 244 5.13 6.57 -8.01
C SER A 244 6.39 7.04 -8.73
N CYS A 245 6.49 8.34 -9.05
CA CYS A 245 7.69 8.93 -9.65
C CYS A 245 8.88 8.82 -8.68
N SER A 246 8.70 9.15 -7.41
CA SER A 246 9.78 9.13 -6.42
C SER A 246 10.44 7.76 -6.31
N TYR A 247 9.67 6.69 -6.25
CA TYR A 247 10.18 5.32 -6.20
C TYR A 247 10.60 4.77 -7.57
N GLY A 248 9.91 5.17 -8.63
CA GLY A 248 10.22 4.73 -10.00
C GLY A 248 11.52 5.27 -10.58
N ILE A 249 12.09 6.33 -9.99
CA ILE A 249 13.37 6.94 -10.41
C ILE A 249 14.57 6.56 -9.53
N MET A 250 14.35 5.77 -8.48
CA MET A 250 15.44 5.38 -7.57
C MET A 250 16.49 4.56 -8.31
N ASN A 251 17.77 4.87 -8.06
CA ASN A 251 18.92 4.19 -8.66
C ASN A 251 18.99 4.28 -10.21
N ILE A 252 18.37 5.29 -10.81
CA ILE A 252 18.40 5.55 -12.27
C ILE A 252 19.42 6.65 -12.58
N ASN A 253 20.22 6.47 -13.64
CA ASN A 253 21.25 7.43 -14.04
C ASN A 253 20.66 8.78 -14.51
N ASP A 254 19.52 8.75 -15.21
CA ASP A 254 18.77 9.94 -15.60
C ASP A 254 17.38 9.91 -14.96
N PRO A 255 17.25 10.37 -13.70
CA PRO A 255 16.00 10.34 -12.98
C PRO A 255 14.92 11.23 -13.59
N LEU A 256 15.31 12.33 -14.25
CA LEU A 256 14.37 13.25 -14.86
C LEU A 256 13.71 12.63 -16.10
N ALA A 257 14.49 12.01 -16.99
CA ALA A 257 13.95 11.28 -18.13
C ALA A 257 13.06 10.12 -17.67
N ALA A 258 13.48 9.37 -16.65
CA ALA A 258 12.68 8.29 -16.08
C ALA A 258 11.35 8.79 -15.51
N CYS A 259 11.34 9.93 -14.80
CA CYS A 259 10.11 10.56 -14.31
C CYS A 259 9.18 10.97 -15.48
N CYS A 260 9.72 11.57 -16.55
CA CYS A 260 8.93 11.91 -17.74
C CYS A 260 8.27 10.69 -18.38
N GLU A 261 8.92 9.51 -18.36
CA GLU A 261 8.33 8.28 -18.87
C GLU A 261 7.16 7.80 -18.02
N ILE A 262 7.24 7.89 -16.68
CA ILE A 262 6.14 7.57 -15.77
C ILE A 262 4.97 8.53 -16.02
N ILE A 263 5.22 9.84 -16.07
CA ILE A 263 4.22 10.86 -16.34
C ILE A 263 3.56 10.65 -17.72
N SER A 264 4.36 10.29 -18.74
CA SER A 264 3.82 9.95 -20.06
C SER A 264 2.85 8.77 -20.01
N GLY A 265 3.18 7.73 -19.21
CA GLY A 265 2.28 6.61 -19.00
C GLY A 265 1.00 6.98 -18.25
N TYR A 266 1.08 7.90 -17.30
CA TYR A 266 -0.08 8.39 -16.54
C TYR A 266 -1.07 9.18 -17.40
N ASN A 267 -0.60 9.87 -18.43
CA ASN A 267 -1.41 10.69 -19.34
C ASN A 267 -2.03 9.91 -20.51
N LEU A 268 -1.77 8.61 -20.64
CA LEU A 268 -2.38 7.74 -21.64
C LEU A 268 -3.76 7.25 -21.17
#